data_573d66edf7e892066cd4cc6797ae473a
#
_entry.id   573d66edf7e892066cd4cc6797ae473a
#
_cell.length_a   1.000
_cell.length_b   1.000
_cell.length_c   1.000
_cell.angle_alpha   90.00
_cell.angle_beta   90.00
_cell.angle_gamma   90.00
#
_symmetry.space_group_name_H-M   'P 1'
#
loop_
_entity.id
_entity.type
_entity.pdbx_description
1 polymer ?
#
loop_
_entity_poly.entity_id
_entity_poly.type
_entity_poly.pdbx_seq_one_letter_code
_entity_poly.pdbx_strand_id
1 'polypeptide(L)'
;MSKVKFTGSNISAAILVLCYFLPWISLTAISMSGASITSNGISPGLFAYFIHGFSRLFMVLAIIVPLSGALILYQNVSGDMKFAKYFKLAHILPAAYLIIGIVGLYFKMKPDIPEGMEGMYGGVSDMAPGVTDVLTFGFYLSLIAAIYLALVSLGKIKDKEYYKYAPTVTKPESPMAENPVIKENLPPKEESPLP
;
A
#
# COMPACT_ATOMS: atom_id res chain seq x y z
N MET A 1 -15.63 15.24 8.78
CA MET A 1 -15.25 13.91 8.24
C MET A 1 -14.33 14.13 7.05
N SER A 2 -13.05 13.75 7.15
CA SER A 2 -12.12 13.83 6.03
C SER A 2 -12.54 12.82 4.96
N LYS A 3 -12.76 13.29 3.73
CA LYS A 3 -13.11 12.40 2.62
C LYS A 3 -11.87 11.58 2.26
N VAL A 4 -11.95 10.27 2.36
CA VAL A 4 -10.89 9.37 1.91
C VAL A 4 -10.70 9.58 0.41
N LYS A 5 -9.50 10.02 0.02
CA LYS A 5 -9.15 10.18 -1.38
C LYS A 5 -8.67 8.85 -1.94
N PHE A 6 -9.28 8.37 -3.01
CA PHE A 6 -8.81 7.19 -3.73
C PHE A 6 -7.63 7.57 -4.63
N THR A 7 -6.43 7.58 -4.06
CA THR A 7 -5.18 7.80 -4.79
C THR A 7 -4.49 6.47 -5.06
N GLY A 8 -3.59 6.43 -6.05
CA GLY A 8 -2.79 5.25 -6.33
C GLY A 8 -1.96 4.81 -5.13
N SER A 9 -1.44 5.76 -4.35
CA SER A 9 -0.71 5.48 -3.10
C SER A 9 -1.59 4.81 -2.06
N ASN A 10 -2.85 5.25 -1.88
CA ASN A 10 -3.76 4.62 -0.93
C ASN A 10 -4.14 3.20 -1.34
N ILE A 11 -4.38 2.98 -2.64
CA ILE A 11 -4.67 1.64 -3.16
C ILE A 11 -3.46 0.72 -2.95
N SER A 12 -2.27 1.17 -3.32
CA SER A 12 -1.03 0.39 -3.14
C SER A 12 -0.73 0.11 -1.67
N ALA A 13 -0.96 1.08 -0.78
CA ALA A 13 -0.81 0.90 0.65
C ALA A 13 -1.80 -0.13 1.21
N ALA A 14 -3.06 -0.11 0.77
CA ALA A 14 -4.05 -1.12 1.13
C ALA A 14 -3.66 -2.52 0.62
N ILE A 15 -3.14 -2.60 -0.62
CA ILE A 15 -2.62 -3.85 -1.19
C ILE A 15 -1.49 -4.41 -0.32
N LEU A 16 -0.53 -3.58 0.13
CA LEU A 16 0.56 -4.05 1.01
C LEU A 16 0.04 -4.67 2.30
N VAL A 17 -0.97 -4.05 2.93
CA VAL A 17 -1.57 -4.58 4.16
C VAL A 17 -2.28 -5.91 3.89
N LEU A 18 -3.08 -6.00 2.82
CA LEU A 18 -3.85 -7.20 2.50
C LEU A 18 -2.93 -8.35 2.05
N CYS A 19 -1.97 -8.06 1.17
CA CYS A 19 -1.07 -9.08 0.62
C CYS A 19 -0.11 -9.64 1.66
N TYR A 20 0.08 -8.99 2.79
CA TYR A 20 0.83 -9.53 3.91
C TYR A 20 0.23 -10.84 4.46
N PHE A 21 -1.08 -11.01 4.35
CA PHE A 21 -1.78 -12.23 4.77
C PHE A 21 -1.90 -13.28 3.66
N LEU A 22 -1.60 -12.90 2.41
CA LEU A 22 -1.57 -13.83 1.29
C LEU A 22 -0.27 -14.64 1.27
N PRO A 23 -0.26 -15.82 0.64
CA PRO A 23 0.97 -16.60 0.46
C PRO A 23 2.03 -15.78 -0.28
N TRP A 24 3.25 -15.76 0.26
CA TRP A 24 4.43 -15.14 -0.35
C TRP A 24 5.38 -16.18 -0.91
N ILE A 25 5.50 -17.31 -0.21
CA ILE A 25 6.38 -18.41 -0.54
C ILE A 25 5.55 -19.69 -0.56
N SER A 26 5.77 -20.52 -1.57
CA SER A 26 5.19 -21.86 -1.65
C SER A 26 6.28 -22.87 -1.99
N LEU A 27 6.42 -23.87 -1.15
CA LEU A 27 7.32 -25.01 -1.33
C LEU A 27 6.48 -26.27 -1.33
N THR A 28 6.25 -26.84 -2.49
CA THR A 28 5.52 -28.10 -2.75
C THR A 28 4.23 -28.30 -1.93
N ALA A 29 4.33 -28.55 -0.63
CA ALA A 29 3.18 -28.80 0.26
C ALA A 29 2.95 -27.70 1.30
N ILE A 30 3.79 -26.67 1.34
CA ILE A 30 3.79 -25.66 2.38
C ILE A 30 3.75 -24.29 1.74
N SER A 31 2.77 -23.48 2.14
CA SER A 31 2.70 -22.07 1.75
C SER A 31 2.82 -21.19 2.98
N MET A 32 3.58 -20.09 2.86
CA MET A 32 3.83 -19.14 3.94
C MET A 32 3.46 -17.73 3.50
N SER A 33 2.62 -17.08 4.29
CA SER A 33 2.32 -15.65 4.14
C SER A 33 3.40 -14.77 4.80
N GLY A 34 3.38 -13.47 4.51
CA GLY A 34 4.23 -12.52 5.22
C GLY A 34 4.01 -12.56 6.74
N ALA A 35 2.77 -12.75 7.19
CA ALA A 35 2.42 -12.91 8.59
C ALA A 35 3.05 -14.18 9.20
N SER A 36 2.98 -15.31 8.49
CA SER A 36 3.61 -16.56 8.91
C SER A 36 5.12 -16.44 8.98
N ILE A 37 5.75 -15.77 8.01
CA ILE A 37 7.19 -15.50 8.01
C ILE A 37 7.58 -14.70 9.25
N THR A 38 6.86 -13.61 9.54
CA THR A 38 7.11 -12.78 10.73
C THR A 38 6.95 -13.59 12.03
N SER A 39 5.87 -14.36 12.13
CA SER A 39 5.58 -15.19 13.30
C SER A 39 6.70 -16.24 13.55
N ASN A 40 7.20 -16.88 12.50
CA ASN A 40 8.31 -17.83 12.60
C ASN A 40 9.64 -17.15 12.97
N GLY A 41 9.81 -15.88 12.63
CA GLY A 41 10.96 -15.08 13.07
C GLY A 41 10.93 -14.81 14.58
N ILE A 42 9.75 -14.59 15.15
CA ILE A 42 9.55 -14.33 16.59
C ILE A 42 9.61 -15.63 17.38
N SER A 43 8.87 -16.65 16.95
CA SER A 43 8.79 -17.96 17.61
C SER A 43 9.08 -19.05 16.58
N PRO A 44 10.31 -19.60 16.55
CA PRO A 44 10.71 -20.57 15.55
C PRO A 44 9.92 -21.87 15.74
N GLY A 45 9.02 -22.13 14.78
CA GLY A 45 8.29 -23.40 14.65
C GLY A 45 9.06 -24.37 13.75
N LEU A 46 8.41 -25.50 13.42
CA LEU A 46 8.94 -26.53 12.52
C LEU A 46 9.47 -25.97 11.19
N PHE A 47 8.90 -24.87 10.70
CA PHE A 47 9.31 -24.20 9.45
C PHE A 47 10.64 -23.46 9.52
N ALA A 48 11.13 -23.13 10.71
CA ALA A 48 12.46 -22.53 10.87
C ALA A 48 13.57 -23.43 10.33
N TYR A 49 13.35 -24.75 10.31
CA TYR A 49 14.27 -25.71 9.69
C TYR A 49 14.33 -25.62 8.17
N PHE A 50 13.20 -25.28 7.51
CA PHE A 50 13.15 -25.16 6.05
C PHE A 50 13.72 -23.84 5.55
N ILE A 51 13.72 -22.80 6.40
CA ILE A 51 14.27 -21.48 6.07
C ILE A 51 15.64 -21.29 6.75
N HIS A 52 16.43 -22.37 6.84
CA HIS A 52 17.80 -22.29 7.29
C HIS A 52 18.59 -21.35 6.40
N GLY A 53 18.76 -20.11 6.84
CA GLY A 53 19.56 -19.12 6.11
C GLY A 53 19.02 -17.70 6.12
N PHE A 54 17.74 -17.48 6.35
CA PHE A 54 17.28 -16.13 6.67
C PHE A 54 17.55 -15.85 8.15
N SER A 55 18.22 -14.73 8.44
CA SER A 55 18.37 -14.29 9.81
C SER A 55 16.98 -14.07 10.42
N ARG A 56 16.78 -14.48 11.67
CA ARG A 56 15.51 -14.24 12.40
C ARG A 56 15.09 -12.78 12.32
N LEU A 57 16.07 -11.89 12.40
CA LEU A 57 15.85 -10.44 12.26
C LEU A 57 15.17 -10.10 10.92
N PHE A 58 15.65 -10.70 9.81
CA PHE A 58 15.07 -10.47 8.50
C PHE A 58 13.61 -10.94 8.43
N MET A 59 13.29 -12.10 9.00
CA MET A 59 11.91 -12.59 9.06
C MET A 59 11.00 -11.69 9.89
N VAL A 60 11.46 -11.21 11.04
CA VAL A 60 10.70 -10.25 11.87
C VAL A 60 10.50 -8.93 11.14
N LEU A 61 11.48 -8.47 10.38
CA LEU A 61 11.40 -7.24 9.61
C LEU A 61 10.35 -7.28 8.49
N ALA A 62 9.79 -8.45 8.12
CA ALA A 62 8.68 -8.54 7.18
C ALA A 62 7.45 -7.72 7.62
N ILE A 63 7.31 -7.45 8.91
CA ILE A 63 6.26 -6.57 9.46
C ILE A 63 6.36 -5.12 8.95
N ILE A 64 7.51 -4.70 8.45
CA ILE A 64 7.69 -3.37 7.86
C ILE A 64 6.74 -3.15 6.68
N VAL A 65 6.43 -4.20 5.92
CA VAL A 65 5.58 -4.12 4.73
C VAL A 65 4.16 -3.66 5.08
N PRO A 66 3.40 -4.35 5.95
CA PRO A 66 2.06 -3.89 6.33
C PRO A 66 2.10 -2.62 7.18
N LEU A 67 3.13 -2.44 8.02
CA LEU A 67 3.25 -1.25 8.86
C LEU A 67 3.43 0.02 8.01
N SER A 68 4.22 -0.05 6.95
CA SER A 68 4.39 1.05 5.99
C SER A 68 3.08 1.36 5.28
N GLY A 69 2.35 0.34 4.82
CA GLY A 69 1.03 0.51 4.22
C GLY A 69 0.04 1.17 5.19
N ALA A 70 -0.04 0.69 6.43
CA ALA A 70 -0.90 1.26 7.46
C ALA A 70 -0.55 2.72 7.79
N LEU A 71 0.75 3.06 7.87
CA LEU A 71 1.20 4.42 8.12
C LEU A 71 0.81 5.38 6.98
N ILE A 72 0.96 4.94 5.73
CA ILE A 72 0.56 5.73 4.55
C ILE A 72 -0.96 5.99 4.56
N LEU A 73 -1.76 4.94 4.80
CA LEU A 73 -3.21 5.06 4.91
C LEU A 73 -3.62 5.99 6.05
N TYR A 74 -3.00 5.83 7.23
CA TYR A 74 -3.30 6.67 8.38
C TYR A 74 -3.05 8.15 8.10
N GLN A 75 -1.88 8.50 7.54
CA GLN A 75 -1.57 9.90 7.22
C GLN A 75 -2.52 10.50 6.18
N ASN A 76 -2.84 9.73 5.14
CA ASN A 76 -3.70 10.22 4.08
C ASN A 76 -5.17 10.38 4.52
N VAL A 77 -5.60 9.62 5.53
CA VAL A 77 -6.95 9.71 6.09
C VAL A 77 -7.04 10.75 7.20
N SER A 78 -6.08 10.75 8.12
CA SER A 78 -6.09 11.67 9.28
C SER A 78 -5.65 13.08 8.92
N GLY A 79 -4.80 13.24 7.89
CA GLY A 79 -4.13 14.51 7.58
C GLY A 79 -3.11 14.93 8.65
N ASP A 80 -2.80 14.06 9.61
CA ASP A 80 -1.89 14.36 10.72
C ASP A 80 -0.43 14.32 10.25
N MET A 81 0.28 15.43 10.41
CA MET A 81 1.66 15.61 9.96
C MET A 81 2.72 15.13 10.97
N LYS A 82 2.31 14.52 12.09
CA LYS A 82 3.24 14.06 13.14
C LYS A 82 4.33 13.14 12.61
N PHE A 83 4.00 12.29 11.63
CA PHE A 83 4.92 11.34 11.03
C PHE A 83 5.44 11.74 9.66
N ALA A 84 5.27 13.01 9.26
CA ALA A 84 5.62 13.49 7.92
C ALA A 84 7.09 13.18 7.51
N LYS A 85 8.03 13.27 8.46
CA LYS A 85 9.45 12.95 8.20
C LYS A 85 9.70 11.49 7.85
N TYR A 86 8.85 10.57 8.32
CA TYR A 86 8.96 9.13 8.04
C TYR A 86 8.16 8.71 6.81
N PHE A 87 7.38 9.63 6.24
CA PHE A 87 6.49 9.32 5.12
C PHE A 87 7.27 8.86 3.88
N LYS A 88 8.34 9.56 3.50
CA LYS A 88 9.20 9.13 2.40
C LYS A 88 9.81 7.75 2.66
N LEU A 89 10.24 7.51 3.90
CA LEU A 89 10.82 6.23 4.30
C LEU A 89 9.79 5.10 4.20
N ALA A 90 8.56 5.32 4.67
CA ALA A 90 7.47 4.36 4.57
C ALA A 90 7.13 3.97 3.13
N HIS A 91 7.35 4.85 2.15
CA HIS A 91 7.15 4.52 0.75
C HIS A 91 8.28 3.68 0.14
N ILE A 92 9.51 3.81 0.64
CA ILE A 92 10.70 3.17 0.04
C ILE A 92 11.02 1.84 0.74
N LEU A 93 10.84 1.77 2.06
CA LEU A 93 11.21 0.60 2.88
C LEU A 93 10.60 -0.73 2.40
N PRO A 94 9.31 -0.82 2.04
CA PRO A 94 8.73 -2.08 1.59
C PRO A 94 9.42 -2.60 0.32
N ALA A 95 9.71 -1.71 -0.64
CA ALA A 95 10.38 -2.09 -1.87
C ALA A 95 11.81 -2.57 -1.59
N ALA A 96 12.57 -1.84 -0.77
CA ALA A 96 13.92 -2.23 -0.39
C ALA A 96 13.92 -3.61 0.33
N TYR A 97 13.02 -3.82 1.27
CA TYR A 97 12.89 -5.08 1.99
C TYR A 97 12.59 -6.26 1.06
N LEU A 98 11.62 -6.12 0.15
CA LEU A 98 11.22 -7.18 -0.77
C LEU A 98 12.34 -7.49 -1.78
N ILE A 99 13.04 -6.48 -2.30
CA ILE A 99 14.17 -6.67 -3.22
C ILE A 99 15.32 -7.39 -2.51
N ILE A 100 15.68 -6.99 -1.29
CA ILE A 100 16.71 -7.67 -0.49
C ILE A 100 16.28 -9.13 -0.24
N GLY A 101 14.99 -9.38 -0.01
CA GLY A 101 14.43 -10.72 0.12
C GLY A 101 14.66 -11.59 -1.09
N ILE A 102 14.36 -11.07 -2.30
CA ILE A 102 14.61 -11.80 -3.57
C ILE A 102 16.10 -12.13 -3.72
N VAL A 103 16.96 -11.12 -3.52
CA VAL A 103 18.42 -11.30 -3.64
C VAL A 103 18.92 -12.34 -2.64
N GLY A 104 18.46 -12.25 -1.39
CA GLY A 104 18.82 -13.23 -0.35
C GLY A 104 18.35 -14.64 -0.70
N LEU A 105 17.12 -14.77 -1.24
CA LEU A 105 16.59 -16.06 -1.68
C LEU A 105 17.42 -16.62 -2.84
N TYR A 106 17.76 -15.79 -3.81
CA TYR A 106 18.59 -16.19 -4.96
C TYR A 106 19.93 -16.76 -4.53
N PHE A 107 20.64 -16.11 -3.60
CA PHE A 107 21.93 -16.62 -3.11
C PHE A 107 21.79 -17.90 -2.28
N LYS A 108 20.67 -18.08 -1.59
CA LYS A 108 20.44 -19.28 -0.78
C LYS A 108 19.97 -20.49 -1.58
N MET A 109 19.33 -20.26 -2.71
CA MET A 109 18.90 -21.36 -3.60
C MET A 109 19.98 -21.83 -4.57
N LYS A 110 21.11 -21.11 -4.66
CA LYS A 110 22.27 -21.63 -5.36
C LYS A 110 22.84 -22.84 -4.60
N PRO A 111 22.90 -24.01 -5.23
CA PRO A 111 23.55 -25.15 -4.59
C PRO A 111 25.04 -24.83 -4.39
N ASP A 112 25.54 -24.98 -3.17
CA ASP A 112 26.97 -24.97 -2.88
C ASP A 112 27.58 -26.27 -3.44
N ILE A 113 27.91 -26.26 -4.75
CA ILE A 113 28.61 -27.38 -5.39
C ILE A 113 30.09 -27.21 -5.10
N PRO A 114 30.75 -28.15 -4.39
CA PRO A 114 32.20 -28.10 -4.15
C PRO A 114 32.95 -28.09 -5.50
N GLU A 115 34.00 -27.26 -5.57
CA GLU A 115 34.89 -27.21 -6.76
C GLU A 115 35.37 -28.61 -7.11
N GLY A 116 35.16 -29.00 -8.39
CA GLY A 116 35.52 -30.33 -8.90
C GLY A 116 34.41 -31.37 -8.97
N MET A 117 33.21 -31.09 -8.43
CA MET A 117 32.05 -31.99 -8.54
C MET A 117 30.97 -31.50 -9.51
N GLU A 118 31.21 -30.43 -10.28
CA GLU A 118 30.26 -29.80 -11.19
C GLU A 118 29.66 -30.78 -12.21
N GLY A 119 30.48 -31.72 -12.73
CA GLY A 119 30.02 -32.75 -13.68
C GLY A 119 29.09 -33.81 -13.08
N MET A 120 29.18 -34.06 -11.75
CA MET A 120 28.40 -35.08 -11.07
C MET A 120 27.04 -34.54 -10.58
N TYR A 121 26.94 -33.24 -10.36
CA TYR A 121 25.75 -32.54 -9.87
C TYR A 121 25.06 -31.69 -10.95
N GLY A 122 25.56 -31.68 -12.20
CA GLY A 122 25.00 -30.89 -13.31
C GLY A 122 23.52 -31.18 -13.57
N GLY A 123 23.06 -32.40 -13.32
CA GLY A 123 21.64 -32.76 -13.44
C GLY A 123 20.78 -32.36 -12.22
N VAL A 124 21.38 -32.07 -11.07
CA VAL A 124 20.66 -31.67 -9.84
C VAL A 124 20.40 -30.17 -9.82
N SER A 125 21.29 -29.37 -10.43
CA SER A 125 21.09 -27.92 -10.56
C SER A 125 19.89 -27.58 -11.44
N ASP A 126 19.58 -28.40 -12.46
CA ASP A 126 18.42 -28.22 -13.36
C ASP A 126 17.10 -28.64 -12.72
N MET A 127 17.14 -29.43 -11.63
CA MET A 127 15.95 -29.84 -10.88
C MET A 127 15.65 -28.94 -9.66
N ALA A 128 16.58 -28.04 -9.28
CA ALA A 128 16.32 -27.11 -8.18
C ALA A 128 15.25 -26.10 -8.60
N PRO A 129 14.18 -25.93 -7.79
CA PRO A 129 13.15 -24.94 -8.11
C PRO A 129 13.77 -23.56 -8.21
N GLY A 130 13.47 -22.84 -9.28
CA GLY A 130 13.88 -21.44 -9.42
C GLY A 130 13.26 -20.54 -8.36
N VAL A 131 13.87 -19.39 -8.10
CA VAL A 131 13.30 -18.39 -7.16
C VAL A 131 11.88 -18.02 -7.55
N THR A 132 11.61 -17.95 -8.87
CA THR A 132 10.28 -17.64 -9.42
C THR A 132 9.24 -18.70 -9.11
N ASP A 133 9.62 -19.96 -8.99
CA ASP A 133 8.73 -21.08 -8.75
C ASP A 133 8.31 -21.16 -7.27
N VAL A 134 9.12 -20.55 -6.41
CA VAL A 134 8.89 -20.50 -4.95
C VAL A 134 8.07 -19.28 -4.57
N LEU A 135 8.21 -18.16 -5.30
CA LEU A 135 7.47 -16.93 -5.02
C LEU A 135 6.05 -17.00 -5.58
N THR A 136 5.08 -16.58 -4.77
CA THR A 136 3.66 -16.65 -5.12
C THR A 136 3.05 -15.29 -5.42
N PHE A 137 1.81 -15.30 -5.87
CA PHE A 137 1.04 -14.12 -6.25
C PHE A 137 1.04 -13.03 -5.16
N GLY A 138 0.88 -13.38 -3.89
CA GLY A 138 0.89 -12.41 -2.78
C GLY A 138 2.20 -11.61 -2.70
N PHE A 139 3.34 -12.26 -2.96
CA PHE A 139 4.64 -11.60 -3.00
C PHE A 139 4.76 -10.65 -4.20
N TYR A 140 4.43 -11.12 -5.41
CA TYR A 140 4.52 -10.29 -6.62
C TYR A 140 3.61 -9.07 -6.55
N LEU A 141 2.40 -9.23 -6.04
CA LEU A 141 1.47 -8.12 -5.88
C LEU A 141 1.98 -7.10 -4.84
N SER A 142 2.57 -7.58 -3.74
CA SER A 142 3.23 -6.72 -2.75
C SER A 142 4.41 -5.97 -3.36
N LEU A 143 5.21 -6.64 -4.19
CA LEU A 143 6.37 -6.05 -4.84
C LEU A 143 5.95 -4.93 -5.82
N ILE A 144 4.95 -5.18 -6.65
CA ILE A 144 4.42 -4.17 -7.59
C ILE A 144 3.89 -2.95 -6.83
N ALA A 145 3.10 -3.17 -5.77
CA ALA A 145 2.58 -2.09 -4.94
C ALA A 145 3.70 -1.29 -4.26
N ALA A 146 4.72 -1.98 -3.74
CA ALA A 146 5.87 -1.36 -3.09
C ALA A 146 6.72 -0.54 -4.07
N ILE A 147 6.97 -1.06 -5.29
CA ILE A 147 7.69 -0.33 -6.35
C ILE A 147 6.91 0.93 -6.74
N TYR A 148 5.59 0.82 -6.92
CA TYR A 148 4.74 1.98 -7.23
C TYR A 148 4.89 3.08 -6.17
N LEU A 149 4.79 2.73 -4.88
CA LEU A 149 4.96 3.67 -3.77
C LEU A 149 6.36 4.32 -3.78
N ALA A 150 7.40 3.53 -4.00
CA ALA A 150 8.76 4.04 -4.10
C ALA A 150 8.92 5.04 -5.26
N LEU A 151 8.37 4.75 -6.44
CA LEU A 151 8.42 5.64 -7.60
C LEU A 151 7.64 6.94 -7.39
N VAL A 152 6.50 6.89 -6.71
CA VAL A 152 5.74 8.08 -6.30
C VAL A 152 6.56 8.92 -5.33
N SER A 153 7.18 8.30 -4.33
CA SER A 153 8.01 9.00 -3.33
C SER A 153 9.25 9.66 -3.94
N LEU A 154 9.82 9.04 -4.98
CA LEU A 154 10.95 9.57 -5.74
C LEU A 154 10.54 10.64 -6.77
N GLY A 155 9.25 10.94 -6.90
CA GLY A 155 8.73 11.91 -7.86
C GLY A 155 8.80 11.46 -9.32
N LYS A 156 9.05 10.17 -9.58
CA LYS A 156 9.10 9.61 -10.94
C LYS A 156 7.71 9.40 -11.52
N ILE A 157 6.72 9.15 -10.68
CA ILE A 157 5.32 8.99 -11.06
C ILE A 157 4.48 9.97 -10.23
N LYS A 158 3.53 10.66 -10.89
CA LYS A 158 2.54 11.49 -10.18
C LYS A 158 1.46 10.60 -9.61
N ASP A 159 1.15 10.78 -8.33
CA ASP A 159 0.03 10.07 -7.70
C ASP A 159 -1.29 10.55 -8.33
N LYS A 160 -2.05 9.61 -8.90
CA LYS A 160 -3.31 9.92 -9.59
C LYS A 160 -4.47 9.70 -8.64
N GLU A 161 -5.39 10.66 -8.58
CA GLU A 161 -6.71 10.47 -7.95
C GLU A 161 -7.62 9.74 -8.94
N TYR A 162 -8.05 8.51 -8.61
CA TYR A 162 -8.87 7.68 -9.49
C TYR A 162 -10.36 8.00 -9.44
N TYR A 163 -10.84 8.55 -8.31
CA TYR A 163 -12.24 8.94 -8.16
C TYR A 163 -12.37 10.31 -7.50
N LYS A 164 -12.70 11.31 -8.27
CA LYS A 164 -13.33 12.51 -7.74
C LYS A 164 -14.83 12.21 -7.62
N TYR A 165 -15.25 11.52 -6.59
CA TYR A 165 -16.63 11.57 -6.16
C TYR A 165 -16.86 12.98 -5.58
N ALA A 166 -17.09 13.96 -6.45
CA ALA A 166 -17.92 15.07 -6.07
C ALA A 166 -19.34 14.50 -6.06
N PRO A 167 -20.02 14.32 -4.91
CA PRO A 167 -21.45 14.29 -4.95
C PRO A 167 -21.80 15.64 -5.56
N THR A 168 -22.38 15.63 -6.75
CA THR A 168 -23.14 16.75 -7.24
C THR A 168 -24.27 16.89 -6.23
N VAL A 169 -23.99 17.61 -5.15
CA VAL A 169 -25.06 18.23 -4.38
C VAL A 169 -25.62 19.23 -5.39
N THR A 170 -26.56 18.78 -6.19
CA THR A 170 -27.56 19.66 -6.75
C THR A 170 -28.10 20.40 -5.55
N LYS A 171 -27.56 21.61 -5.35
CA LYS A 171 -28.16 22.58 -4.47
C LYS A 171 -29.63 22.57 -4.89
N PRO A 172 -30.58 22.20 -4.01
CA PRO A 172 -31.96 22.32 -4.39
C PRO A 172 -32.11 23.77 -4.83
N GLU A 173 -32.42 23.97 -6.12
CA GLU A 173 -32.88 25.26 -6.60
C GLU A 173 -34.00 25.62 -5.65
N SER A 174 -33.78 26.60 -4.83
CA SER A 174 -34.84 27.21 -4.04
C SER A 174 -35.86 27.70 -5.02
N PRO A 175 -37.08 27.13 -5.06
CA PRO A 175 -38.17 27.75 -5.77
C PRO A 175 -38.72 28.84 -4.87
N MET A 176 -37.98 29.90 -4.70
CA MET A 176 -38.52 31.16 -4.25
C MET A 176 -38.23 32.17 -5.34
N ALA A 177 -39.10 32.15 -6.34
CA ALA A 177 -39.41 33.35 -7.07
C ALA A 177 -39.85 34.38 -6.01
N GLU A 178 -38.99 35.30 -5.68
CA GLU A 178 -39.40 36.54 -5.04
C GLU A 178 -40.45 37.17 -5.93
N ASN A 179 -41.72 37.14 -5.45
CA ASN A 179 -42.75 37.96 -6.00
C ASN A 179 -42.24 39.40 -6.06
N PRO A 180 -42.31 40.07 -7.20
CA PRO A 180 -42.01 41.49 -7.28
C PRO A 180 -42.99 42.21 -6.35
N VAL A 181 -42.46 42.82 -5.32
CA VAL A 181 -43.22 43.72 -4.44
C VAL A 181 -43.81 44.81 -5.32
N ILE A 182 -45.13 44.71 -5.54
CA ILE A 182 -45.93 45.78 -6.14
C ILE A 182 -45.76 46.99 -5.22
N LYS A 183 -44.99 47.96 -5.67
CA LYS A 183 -44.95 49.26 -5.03
C LYS A 183 -46.34 49.86 -5.16
N GLU A 184 -47.13 49.74 -4.16
CA GLU A 184 -48.40 50.42 -3.99
C GLU A 184 -48.12 51.91 -3.97
N ASN A 185 -48.52 52.60 -5.04
CA ASN A 185 -48.47 54.04 -5.16
C ASN A 185 -49.47 54.66 -4.16
N LEU A 186 -48.96 55.02 -2.99
CA LEU A 186 -49.73 55.86 -2.05
C LEU A 186 -49.89 57.24 -2.66
N PRO A 187 -51.16 57.76 -2.71
CA PRO A 187 -51.41 59.10 -3.16
C PRO A 187 -50.81 60.14 -2.22
N PRO A 188 -50.44 61.34 -2.73
CA PRO A 188 -49.83 62.38 -1.95
C PRO A 188 -50.79 62.87 -0.86
N LYS A 189 -50.29 62.94 0.34
CA LYS A 189 -50.97 63.46 1.52
C LYS A 189 -51.20 64.95 1.32
N GLU A 190 -52.49 65.36 1.14
CA GLU A 190 -52.91 66.76 1.12
C GLU A 190 -52.57 67.40 2.49
N GLU A 191 -51.75 68.41 2.41
CA GLU A 191 -51.53 69.34 3.58
C GLU A 191 -52.75 70.23 3.72
N SER A 192 -53.40 70.04 4.85
CA SER A 192 -54.52 70.95 5.25
C SER A 192 -53.94 72.22 5.89
N PRO A 193 -54.35 73.43 5.46
CA PRO A 193 -53.86 74.68 6.10
C PRO A 193 -54.59 74.85 7.41
N LEU A 194 -53.77 75.09 8.43
CA LEU A 194 -54.26 75.53 9.76
C LEU A 194 -54.62 77.01 9.75
N PRO A 195 -55.65 77.40 10.58
CA PRO A 195 -56.10 78.76 10.71
C PRO A 195 -55.18 79.70 11.45
#